data_596a6957c729d2ee7712568cf7c91048
#
_entry.id   596a6957c729d2ee7712568cf7c91048
#
_cell.length_a   1.000
_cell.length_b   1.000
_cell.length_c   1.000
_cell.angle_alpha   90.00
_cell.angle_beta   90.00
_cell.angle_gamma   90.00
#
_symmetry.space_group_name_H-M   'P 1'
#
loop_
_entity.id
_entity.type
_entity.pdbx_description
1 polymer ?
#
loop_
_entity_poly.entity_id
_entity_poly.type
_entity_poly.pdbx_seq_one_letter_code
_entity_poly.pdbx_strand_id
1 'polypeptide(L)'
;ARFDNIPAIQPVINKELTLLTASYGMRIHPFYKSLAAHQGVDYTVSEGSRVFATADGRIKEIITKRTSSGNTVVIDHGNGYETVYSHLGKIYARRGDRVRRGDIIAQSGNTGLSLAPHLHYEIRHNGMRVDPIHYFFMELDYEEYQKIVKIAQTGMQSFD
;
A
#
# COMPACT_ATOMS: atom_id res chain seq x y z
N ALA A 1 -2.30 -22.59 -2.22
CA ALA A 1 -3.20 -22.70 -1.07
C ALA A 1 -4.31 -21.67 -1.18
N ARG A 2 -5.38 -21.83 -0.39
CA ARG A 2 -6.59 -21.00 -0.53
C ARG A 2 -6.42 -19.53 -0.15
N PHE A 3 -5.37 -19.17 0.58
CA PHE A 3 -5.10 -17.80 0.99
C PHE A 3 -4.00 -17.12 0.17
N ASP A 4 -3.42 -17.79 -0.81
CA ASP A 4 -2.28 -17.27 -1.58
C ASP A 4 -2.62 -16.01 -2.35
N ASN A 5 -3.88 -15.84 -2.74
CA ASN A 5 -4.36 -14.72 -3.54
C ASN A 5 -5.05 -13.63 -2.72
N ILE A 6 -5.05 -13.73 -1.40
CA ILE A 6 -5.59 -12.69 -0.52
C ILE A 6 -4.43 -11.84 0.00
N PRO A 7 -4.47 -10.51 -0.16
CA PRO A 7 -3.37 -9.63 0.25
C PRO A 7 -3.28 -9.51 1.77
N ALA A 8 -2.70 -10.50 2.42
CA ALA A 8 -2.76 -10.75 3.85
C ALA A 8 -1.51 -10.34 4.65
N ILE A 9 -0.52 -9.73 3.99
CA ILE A 9 0.66 -9.16 4.65
C ILE A 9 0.78 -7.67 4.31
N GLN A 10 1.60 -6.96 5.09
CA GLN A 10 1.91 -5.57 4.77
C GLN A 10 2.91 -5.48 3.62
N PRO A 11 2.87 -4.40 2.82
CA PRO A 11 3.75 -4.23 1.65
C PRO A 11 5.19 -3.83 2.02
N VAL A 12 5.43 -3.47 3.27
CA VAL A 12 6.75 -3.09 3.81
C VAL A 12 6.97 -3.76 5.16
N ILE A 13 8.22 -3.84 5.59
CA ILE A 13 8.54 -4.32 6.94
C ILE A 13 8.11 -3.24 7.94
N ASN A 14 7.22 -3.58 8.85
CA ASN A 14 6.62 -2.66 9.83
C ASN A 14 6.36 -3.39 11.15
N LYS A 15 7.41 -3.94 11.75
CA LYS A 15 7.28 -4.79 12.96
C LYS A 15 6.71 -4.06 14.16
N GLU A 16 7.07 -2.78 14.31
CA GLU A 16 6.59 -1.95 15.42
C GLU A 16 5.24 -1.31 15.15
N LEU A 17 4.69 -1.50 13.94
CA LEU A 17 3.40 -0.97 13.47
C LEU A 17 3.35 0.56 13.35
N THR A 18 4.41 1.27 13.71
CA THR A 18 4.44 2.74 13.75
C THR A 18 4.69 3.41 12.40
N LEU A 19 5.07 2.66 11.37
CA LEU A 19 5.31 3.21 10.04
C LEU A 19 4.02 3.54 9.29
N LEU A 20 2.89 2.95 9.68
CA LEU A 20 1.59 3.31 9.11
C LEU A 20 1.16 4.64 9.69
N THR A 21 1.18 5.70 8.87
CA THR A 21 1.01 7.09 9.33
C THR A 21 -0.24 7.77 8.81
N ALA A 22 -0.88 7.23 7.77
CA ALA A 22 -2.17 7.72 7.32
C ALA A 22 -3.08 6.53 7.01
N SER A 23 -4.31 6.59 7.52
CA SER A 23 -5.26 5.50 7.43
C SER A 23 -6.27 5.72 6.30
N TYR A 24 -6.96 4.65 5.94
CA TYR A 24 -8.06 4.65 4.99
C TYR A 24 -9.23 5.47 5.53
N GLY A 25 -9.92 6.16 4.64
CA GLY A 25 -11.14 6.91 4.95
C GLY A 25 -10.97 8.41 4.77
N MET A 26 -11.89 9.19 5.35
CA MET A 26 -11.88 10.65 5.19
C MET A 26 -10.72 11.29 5.95
N ARG A 27 -9.92 12.07 5.24
CA ARG A 27 -8.72 12.72 5.78
C ARG A 27 -8.56 14.11 5.15
N ILE A 28 -7.78 14.98 5.80
CA ILE A 28 -7.45 16.30 5.25
C ILE A 28 -6.38 16.12 4.17
N HIS A 29 -6.67 16.57 2.96
CA HIS A 29 -5.71 16.48 1.85
C HIS A 29 -4.55 17.45 2.09
N PRO A 30 -3.27 17.00 1.94
CA PRO A 30 -2.11 17.82 2.32
C PRO A 30 -1.93 19.08 1.48
N PHE A 31 -2.31 19.04 0.20
CA PHE A 31 -2.14 20.16 -0.72
C PHE A 31 -3.38 21.08 -0.75
N TYR A 32 -4.57 20.49 -0.77
CA TYR A 32 -5.81 21.25 -0.94
C TYR A 32 -6.45 21.67 0.37
N LYS A 33 -5.98 21.13 1.51
CA LYS A 33 -6.48 21.44 2.86
C LYS A 33 -7.98 21.19 3.03
N SER A 34 -8.57 20.37 2.16
CA SER A 34 -9.98 20.00 2.21
C SER A 34 -10.12 18.55 2.68
N LEU A 35 -11.29 18.23 3.22
CA LEU A 35 -11.62 16.86 3.60
C LEU A 35 -11.78 16.02 2.32
N ALA A 36 -11.03 14.92 2.24
CA ALA A 36 -11.06 14.02 1.09
C ALA A 36 -10.97 12.57 1.54
N ALA A 37 -11.50 11.65 0.72
CA ALA A 37 -11.40 10.24 0.97
C ALA A 37 -9.96 9.78 0.68
N HIS A 38 -9.28 9.22 1.69
CA HIS A 38 -8.00 8.54 1.53
C HIS A 38 -8.27 7.09 1.15
N GLN A 39 -7.89 6.71 -0.06
CA GLN A 39 -8.32 5.47 -0.71
C GLN A 39 -7.46 4.26 -0.36
N GLY A 40 -6.49 4.43 0.49
CA GLY A 40 -5.60 3.39 0.96
C GLY A 40 -4.96 3.79 2.28
N VAL A 41 -3.78 3.27 2.53
CA VAL A 41 -2.98 3.63 3.70
C VAL A 41 -1.61 4.13 3.25
N ASP A 42 -1.00 5.00 4.06
CA ASP A 42 0.36 5.47 3.82
C ASP A 42 1.30 4.91 4.88
N TYR A 43 2.47 4.50 4.41
CA TYR A 43 3.60 4.13 5.26
C TYR A 43 4.70 5.17 5.10
N THR A 44 5.10 5.80 6.19
CA THR A 44 6.29 6.65 6.20
C THR A 44 7.51 5.76 6.28
N VAL A 45 8.23 5.67 5.18
CA VAL A 45 9.42 4.84 5.05
C VAL A 45 10.51 5.63 4.34
N SER A 46 11.75 5.34 4.67
CA SER A 46 12.88 5.97 3.97
C SER A 46 12.84 5.62 2.49
N GLU A 47 13.19 6.56 1.65
CA GLU A 47 13.34 6.34 0.22
C GLU A 47 14.28 5.15 -0.03
N GLY A 48 13.92 4.24 -0.92
CA GLY A 48 14.68 3.03 -1.18
C GLY A 48 14.31 1.82 -0.31
N SER A 49 13.27 1.92 0.52
CA SER A 49 12.80 0.77 1.31
C SER A 49 12.18 -0.29 0.41
N ARG A 50 12.36 -1.56 0.77
CA ARG A 50 11.82 -2.67 -0.01
C ARG A 50 10.30 -2.69 0.05
N VAL A 51 9.69 -2.89 -1.11
CA VAL A 51 8.24 -3.05 -1.24
C VAL A 51 7.95 -4.47 -1.74
N PHE A 52 7.03 -5.15 -1.06
CA PHE A 52 6.73 -6.56 -1.28
C PHE A 52 5.34 -6.74 -1.89
N ALA A 53 5.21 -7.73 -2.79
CA ALA A 53 3.90 -8.23 -3.20
C ALA A 53 3.20 -8.82 -1.97
N THR A 54 1.96 -8.42 -1.72
CA THR A 54 1.23 -8.81 -0.51
C THR A 54 0.44 -10.11 -0.66
N ALA A 55 0.36 -10.61 -1.89
CA ALA A 55 -0.20 -11.92 -2.22
C ALA A 55 0.37 -12.39 -3.55
N ASP A 56 0.15 -13.66 -3.87
CA ASP A 56 0.48 -14.22 -5.20
C ASP A 56 -0.38 -13.52 -6.26
N GLY A 57 0.18 -13.34 -7.44
CA GLY A 57 -0.55 -12.73 -8.54
C GLY A 57 0.32 -12.49 -9.76
N ARG A 58 -0.17 -11.57 -10.60
CA ARG A 58 0.50 -11.17 -11.83
C ARG A 58 0.54 -9.65 -11.90
N ILE A 59 1.65 -9.11 -12.32
CA ILE A 59 1.82 -7.66 -12.52
C ILE A 59 0.89 -7.24 -13.67
N LYS A 60 -0.13 -6.47 -13.32
CA LYS A 60 -1.14 -5.98 -14.28
C LYS A 60 -0.69 -4.72 -14.99
N GLU A 61 -0.15 -3.76 -14.25
CA GLU A 61 0.27 -2.46 -14.76
C GLU A 61 1.52 -1.96 -14.06
N ILE A 62 2.34 -1.26 -14.83
CA ILE A 62 3.44 -0.45 -14.32
C ILE A 62 3.28 0.93 -14.94
N ILE A 63 3.15 1.95 -14.09
CA ILE A 63 2.98 3.33 -14.52
C ILE A 63 4.19 4.13 -14.04
N THR A 64 4.83 4.85 -14.96
CA THR A 64 5.93 5.75 -14.63
C THR A 64 5.50 7.15 -14.98
N LYS A 65 5.32 8.01 -13.95
CA LYS A 65 4.90 9.39 -14.16
C LYS A 65 5.36 10.28 -13.02
N ARG A 66 5.35 11.59 -13.28
CA ARG A 66 5.78 12.63 -12.31
C ARG A 66 4.60 13.27 -11.57
N THR A 67 3.37 12.89 -11.89
CA THR A 67 2.15 13.52 -11.35
C THR A 67 1.35 12.50 -10.54
N SER A 68 0.39 12.99 -9.78
CA SER A 68 -0.56 12.17 -9.00
C SER A 68 0.13 11.11 -8.16
N SER A 69 -0.14 9.84 -8.43
CA SER A 69 0.40 8.69 -7.69
C SER A 69 1.86 8.36 -8.03
N GLY A 70 2.47 9.07 -8.99
CA GLY A 70 3.86 8.81 -9.38
C GLY A 70 4.06 7.43 -9.98
N ASN A 71 5.22 6.85 -9.74
CA ASN A 71 5.54 5.51 -10.20
C ASN A 71 4.71 4.49 -9.42
N THR A 72 3.98 3.66 -10.14
CA THR A 72 2.95 2.78 -9.55
C THR A 72 3.05 1.38 -10.13
N VAL A 73 2.85 0.38 -9.27
CA VAL A 73 2.66 -1.02 -9.65
C VAL A 73 1.26 -1.45 -9.24
N VAL A 74 0.56 -2.13 -10.13
CA VAL A 74 -0.73 -2.78 -9.85
C VAL A 74 -0.56 -4.28 -10.04
N ILE A 75 -0.96 -5.05 -9.03
CA ILE A 75 -0.94 -6.52 -9.08
C ILE A 75 -2.37 -7.03 -9.10
N ASP A 76 -2.65 -7.92 -10.04
CA ASP A 76 -3.90 -8.69 -10.07
C ASP A 76 -3.67 -10.02 -9.37
N HIS A 77 -4.38 -10.25 -8.28
CA HIS A 77 -4.24 -11.46 -7.47
C HIS A 77 -5.27 -12.54 -7.82
N GLY A 78 -6.20 -12.25 -8.73
CA GLY A 78 -7.34 -13.12 -8.97
C GLY A 78 -8.42 -12.95 -7.90
N ASN A 79 -9.53 -13.64 -8.10
CA ASN A 79 -10.70 -13.60 -7.19
C ASN A 79 -11.19 -12.18 -6.87
N GLY A 80 -10.98 -11.25 -7.79
CA GLY A 80 -11.40 -9.86 -7.66
C GLY A 80 -10.45 -8.97 -6.88
N TYR A 81 -9.33 -9.49 -6.39
CA TYR A 81 -8.35 -8.70 -5.63
C TYR A 81 -7.29 -8.07 -6.52
N GLU A 82 -7.05 -6.79 -6.29
CA GLU A 82 -5.91 -6.05 -6.84
C GLU A 82 -5.25 -5.25 -5.72
N THR A 83 -3.94 -5.07 -5.80
CA THR A 83 -3.20 -4.19 -4.90
C THR A 83 -2.45 -3.15 -5.70
N VAL A 84 -2.32 -1.95 -5.13
CA VAL A 84 -1.71 -0.79 -5.77
C VAL A 84 -0.64 -0.23 -4.86
N TYR A 85 0.53 0.02 -5.42
CA TYR A 85 1.72 0.51 -4.72
C TYR A 85 2.17 1.78 -5.43
N SER A 86 2.12 2.91 -4.76
CA SER A 86 2.33 4.23 -5.40
C SER A 86 3.49 5.00 -4.79
N HIS A 87 3.89 6.07 -5.47
CA HIS A 87 5.02 6.94 -5.13
C HIS A 87 6.34 6.19 -5.07
N LEU A 88 6.47 5.16 -5.90
CA LEU A 88 7.64 4.27 -5.93
C LEU A 88 8.86 4.97 -6.53
N GLY A 89 10.03 4.52 -6.11
CA GLY A 89 11.29 4.81 -6.77
C GLY A 89 11.58 3.78 -7.85
N LYS A 90 12.59 2.94 -7.63
CA LYS A 90 12.97 1.89 -8.58
C LYS A 90 11.94 0.77 -8.57
N ILE A 91 11.55 0.32 -9.75
CA ILE A 91 10.62 -0.82 -9.93
C ILE A 91 11.40 -1.97 -10.54
N TYR A 92 11.37 -3.13 -9.88
CA TYR A 92 12.04 -4.35 -10.35
C TYR A 92 11.13 -5.23 -11.20
N ALA A 93 9.83 -5.23 -10.92
CA ALA A 93 8.84 -6.04 -11.59
C ALA A 93 8.56 -5.55 -13.00
N ARG A 94 8.12 -6.45 -13.87
CA ARG A 94 7.70 -6.13 -15.24
C ARG A 94 6.25 -6.55 -15.42
N ARG A 95 5.54 -5.84 -16.28
CA ARG A 95 4.17 -6.17 -16.64
C ARG A 95 4.10 -7.61 -17.14
N GLY A 96 3.15 -8.37 -16.60
CA GLY A 96 2.94 -9.78 -16.93
C GLY A 96 3.70 -10.76 -16.07
N ASP A 97 4.66 -10.30 -15.26
CA ASP A 97 5.40 -11.18 -14.36
C ASP A 97 4.49 -11.82 -13.33
N ARG A 98 4.73 -13.09 -13.04
CA ARG A 98 4.15 -13.74 -11.87
C ARG A 98 4.95 -13.36 -10.64
N VAL A 99 4.25 -13.07 -9.55
CA VAL A 99 4.85 -12.77 -8.26
C VAL A 99 4.22 -13.63 -7.19
N ARG A 100 4.99 -13.89 -6.14
CA ARG A 100 4.51 -14.58 -4.93
C ARG A 100 4.49 -13.61 -3.77
N ARG A 101 3.62 -13.87 -2.80
CA ARG A 101 3.61 -13.12 -1.55
C ARG A 101 5.02 -13.03 -0.97
N GLY A 102 5.46 -11.82 -0.65
CA GLY A 102 6.78 -11.58 -0.12
C GLY A 102 7.86 -11.30 -1.16
N ASP A 103 7.58 -11.42 -2.44
CA ASP A 103 8.54 -11.04 -3.48
C ASP A 103 8.77 -9.54 -3.46
N ILE A 104 10.01 -9.11 -3.59
CA ILE A 104 10.36 -7.70 -3.71
C ILE A 104 10.00 -7.24 -5.12
N ILE A 105 9.13 -6.25 -5.23
CA ILE A 105 8.66 -5.74 -6.52
C ILE A 105 9.23 -4.37 -6.87
N ALA A 106 9.62 -3.60 -5.85
CA ALA A 106 10.08 -2.23 -6.04
C ALA A 106 10.78 -1.71 -4.79
N GLN A 107 11.28 -0.49 -4.88
CA GLN A 107 11.70 0.32 -3.73
C GLN A 107 10.71 1.49 -3.58
N SER A 108 10.47 1.88 -2.34
CA SER A 108 9.70 3.09 -2.04
C SER A 108 10.46 4.34 -2.52
N GLY A 109 9.72 5.40 -2.75
CA GLY A 109 10.29 6.64 -3.25
C GLY A 109 9.54 7.87 -2.74
N ASN A 110 9.53 8.90 -3.57
CA ASN A 110 8.83 10.15 -3.31
C ASN A 110 8.34 10.76 -4.63
N THR A 111 7.96 9.88 -5.58
CA THR A 111 7.51 10.30 -6.91
C THR A 111 6.05 10.71 -6.91
N GLY A 112 5.66 11.54 -7.88
CA GLY A 112 4.31 12.04 -8.00
C GLY A 112 4.00 13.19 -7.03
N LEU A 113 2.73 13.37 -6.71
CA LEU A 113 2.25 14.39 -5.77
C LEU A 113 2.47 13.89 -4.33
N SER A 114 3.59 14.26 -3.73
CA SER A 114 4.00 13.74 -2.43
C SER A 114 4.77 14.78 -1.63
N LEU A 115 4.41 14.99 -0.37
CA LEU A 115 5.08 15.92 0.53
C LEU A 115 6.37 15.37 1.12
N ALA A 116 6.50 14.06 1.24
CA ALA A 116 7.63 13.41 1.88
C ALA A 116 7.71 11.94 1.44
N PRO A 117 8.89 11.30 1.55
CA PRO A 117 9.04 9.89 1.21
C PRO A 117 8.04 9.01 1.95
N HIS A 118 7.27 8.24 1.20
CA HIS A 118 6.27 7.32 1.73
C HIS A 118 5.85 6.31 0.68
N LEU A 119 5.15 5.27 1.12
CA LEU A 119 4.45 4.34 0.24
C LEU A 119 2.96 4.51 0.44
N HIS A 120 2.21 4.73 -0.63
CA HIS A 120 0.77 4.64 -0.64
C HIS A 120 0.36 3.25 -1.13
N TYR A 121 -0.50 2.57 -0.38
CA TYR A 121 -0.91 1.19 -0.63
C TYR A 121 -2.43 1.07 -0.61
N GLU A 122 -2.98 0.45 -1.66
CA GLU A 122 -4.42 0.20 -1.77
C GLU A 122 -4.70 -1.27 -1.98
N ILE A 123 -5.80 -1.73 -1.41
CA ILE A 123 -6.43 -3.01 -1.77
C ILE A 123 -7.76 -2.68 -2.45
N ARG A 124 -7.98 -3.29 -3.61
CA ARG A 124 -9.26 -3.26 -4.31
C ARG A 124 -9.84 -4.66 -4.36
N HIS A 125 -11.10 -4.77 -4.03
CA HIS A 125 -11.83 -6.04 -4.11
C HIS A 125 -13.09 -5.84 -4.93
N ASN A 126 -13.21 -6.56 -6.05
CA ASN A 126 -14.31 -6.42 -7.01
C ASN A 126 -14.52 -4.97 -7.46
N GLY A 127 -13.42 -4.26 -7.74
CA GLY A 127 -13.43 -2.88 -8.19
C GLY A 127 -13.63 -1.83 -7.10
N MET A 128 -13.84 -2.24 -5.85
CA MET A 128 -14.05 -1.33 -4.72
C MET A 128 -12.82 -1.29 -3.83
N ARG A 129 -12.42 -0.09 -3.42
CA ARG A 129 -11.33 0.07 -2.44
C ARG A 129 -11.81 -0.34 -1.05
N VAL A 130 -10.96 -1.04 -0.32
CA VAL A 130 -11.26 -1.53 1.04
C VAL A 130 -10.12 -1.10 1.97
N ASP A 131 -10.39 -1.09 3.29
CA ASP A 131 -9.40 -0.69 4.28
C ASP A 131 -8.34 -1.79 4.43
N PRO A 132 -7.08 -1.54 4.05
CA PRO A 132 -6.04 -2.57 4.09
C PRO A 132 -5.74 -3.14 5.47
N ILE A 133 -5.96 -2.39 6.56
CA ILE A 133 -5.58 -2.86 7.90
C ILE A 133 -6.35 -4.12 8.34
N HIS A 134 -7.51 -4.37 7.77
CA HIS A 134 -8.31 -5.56 8.09
C HIS A 134 -7.78 -6.82 7.41
N TYR A 135 -6.76 -6.70 6.55
CA TYR A 135 -6.25 -7.81 5.74
C TYR A 135 -4.94 -8.40 6.26
N PHE A 136 -4.27 -7.79 7.23
CA PHE A 136 -2.92 -8.20 7.67
C PHE A 136 -2.92 -9.42 8.60
N PHE A 137 -3.85 -10.35 8.42
CA PHE A 137 -4.08 -11.45 9.35
C PHE A 137 -2.98 -12.53 9.33
N MET A 138 -2.11 -12.54 8.33
CA MET A 138 -0.97 -13.47 8.30
C MET A 138 0.25 -12.91 9.03
N GLU A 139 0.28 -11.62 9.35
CA GLU A 139 1.39 -10.97 10.05
C GLU A 139 1.03 -10.53 11.46
N LEU A 140 -0.23 -10.21 11.71
CA LEU A 140 -0.66 -9.62 12.97
C LEU A 140 -1.49 -10.61 13.78
N ASP A 141 -1.16 -10.76 15.06
CA ASP A 141 -2.06 -11.40 16.01
C ASP A 141 -3.16 -10.42 16.46
N TYR A 142 -4.03 -10.86 17.35
CA TYR A 142 -5.16 -10.04 17.80
C TYR A 142 -4.71 -8.76 18.51
N GLU A 143 -3.68 -8.81 19.34
CA GLU A 143 -3.17 -7.64 20.06
C GLU A 143 -2.54 -6.65 19.09
N GLU A 144 -1.75 -7.13 18.14
CA GLU A 144 -1.15 -6.30 17.10
C GLU A 144 -2.20 -5.68 16.20
N TYR A 145 -3.24 -6.43 15.85
CA TYR A 145 -4.36 -5.89 15.09
C TYR A 145 -5.06 -4.75 15.83
N GLN A 146 -5.33 -4.93 17.13
CA GLN A 146 -5.91 -3.85 17.94
C GLN A 146 -4.99 -2.64 18.01
N LYS A 147 -3.69 -2.84 18.09
CA LYS A 147 -2.70 -1.76 18.11
C LYS A 147 -2.72 -0.97 16.80
N ILE A 148 -2.73 -1.64 15.65
CA ILE A 148 -2.74 -0.94 14.36
C ILE A 148 -4.07 -0.21 14.12
N VAL A 149 -5.18 -0.75 14.60
CA VAL A 149 -6.49 -0.06 14.55
C VAL A 149 -6.43 1.25 15.34
N LYS A 150 -5.84 1.24 16.53
CA LYS A 150 -5.65 2.47 17.32
C LYS A 150 -4.76 3.48 16.62
N ILE A 151 -3.65 3.03 16.05
CA ILE A 151 -2.75 3.89 15.26
C ILE A 151 -3.51 4.54 14.12
N ALA A 152 -4.31 3.76 13.40
CA ALA A 152 -5.12 4.26 12.29
C ALA A 152 -6.16 5.30 12.74
N GLN A 153 -6.74 5.11 13.93
CA GLN A 153 -7.75 6.03 14.47
C GLN A 153 -7.19 7.37 14.89
N THR A 154 -5.89 7.47 15.20
CA THR A 154 -5.29 8.75 15.57
C THR A 154 -5.27 9.76 14.43
N GLY A 155 -5.47 9.30 13.21
CA GLY A 155 -5.81 10.16 12.09
C GLY A 155 -4.76 11.20 11.72
N MET A 156 -3.66 10.78 11.14
CA MET A 156 -2.66 11.70 10.61
C MET A 156 -3.07 12.22 9.24
N GLN A 157 -2.57 13.41 8.89
CA GLN A 157 -2.71 13.95 7.55
C GLN A 157 -1.95 13.06 6.56
N SER A 158 -2.58 12.75 5.42
CA SER A 158 -1.93 12.01 4.34
C SER A 158 -0.81 12.84 3.70
N PHE A 159 0.20 12.17 3.15
CA PHE A 159 1.27 12.80 2.35
C PHE A 159 0.96 12.86 0.85
N ASP A 160 -0.15 12.30 0.44
CA ASP A 160 -0.57 12.28 -0.96
C ASP A 160 -2.01 12.89 -1.19
#